data_bcc79289f7847371bb794f806e997751
#
_entry.id   bcc79289f7847371bb794f806e997751
#
_cell.length_a   1.000
_cell.length_b   1.000
_cell.length_c   1.000
_cell.angle_alpha   90.00
_cell.angle_beta   90.00
_cell.angle_gamma   90.00
#
_symmetry.space_group_name_H-M   'P 1'
#
loop_
_entity.id
_entity.type
_entity.pdbx_description
1 polymer ?
#
loop_
_entity_poly.entity_id
_entity_poly.type
_entity_poly.pdbx_seq_one_letter_code
_entity_poly.pdbx_strand_id
1 'polypeptide(L)'
;MNTFNLKTIYKQILADTITPVSVYLKIRDKFPNSLLLESSDYHGNDNSFSYICCNPIASIKIENETIFKTYPDGSSEKIAIDSKINIPEVIQEFSGEFQSDKNNFKFINNGLFGYISYDAVRYFEKI
;
A
#
# COMPACT_ATOMS: atom_id res chain seq x y z
N MET A 1 -1.03 -21.45 2.82
CA MET A 1 -1.35 -20.02 2.88
C MET A 1 -0.97 -19.47 4.25
N ASN A 2 -0.03 -18.56 4.27
CA ASN A 2 0.39 -17.93 5.52
C ASN A 2 -0.60 -16.85 5.92
N THR A 3 -0.82 -16.71 7.21
CA THR A 3 -1.65 -15.62 7.75
C THR A 3 -0.81 -14.80 8.70
N PHE A 4 -0.80 -13.50 8.48
CA PHE A 4 -0.05 -12.55 9.31
C PHE A 4 -1.05 -11.68 10.06
N ASN A 5 -0.92 -11.64 11.37
CA ASN A 5 -1.77 -10.82 12.23
C ASN A 5 -1.07 -9.49 12.49
N LEU A 6 -1.73 -8.40 12.09
CA LEU A 6 -1.20 -7.06 12.24
C LEU A 6 -1.89 -6.38 13.42
N LYS A 7 -1.09 -5.83 14.31
CA LYS A 7 -1.60 -5.04 15.42
C LYS A 7 -1.29 -3.58 15.17
N THR A 8 -2.33 -2.75 15.18
CA THR A 8 -2.18 -1.32 14.92
C THR A 8 -1.98 -0.57 16.23
N ILE A 9 -0.91 0.22 16.28
CA ILE A 9 -0.64 1.14 17.38
C ILE A 9 -0.71 2.54 16.77
N TYR A 10 -1.43 3.44 17.41
CA TYR A 10 -1.62 4.77 16.87
C TYR A 10 -1.56 5.84 17.94
N LYS A 11 -1.30 7.06 17.49
CA LYS A 11 -1.32 8.26 18.31
C LYS A 11 -1.85 9.41 17.46
N GLN A 12 -2.74 10.19 18.02
CA GLN A 12 -3.27 11.38 17.35
C GLN A 12 -2.58 12.61 17.92
N ILE A 13 -2.08 13.46 17.03
CA ILE A 13 -1.41 14.71 17.43
C ILE A 13 -1.98 15.87 16.62
N LEU A 14 -1.82 17.07 17.19
CA LEU A 14 -2.20 18.28 16.49
C LEU A 14 -1.15 18.61 15.43
N ALA A 15 -1.60 18.93 14.21
CA ALA A 15 -0.71 19.13 13.06
C ALA A 15 -1.01 20.46 12.33
N ASP A 16 -1.40 21.49 13.08
CA ASP A 16 -1.82 22.76 12.51
C ASP A 16 -0.68 23.58 11.86
N THR A 17 0.58 23.23 12.16
CA THR A 17 1.75 23.92 11.61
C THR A 17 2.54 23.08 10.60
N ILE A 18 2.07 21.89 10.26
CA ILE A 18 2.78 21.00 9.32
C ILE A 18 1.87 20.64 8.15
N THR A 19 2.49 20.32 7.01
CA THR A 19 1.76 19.88 5.83
C THR A 19 2.18 18.46 5.46
N PRO A 20 1.32 17.70 4.77
CA PRO A 20 1.70 16.36 4.31
C PRO A 20 2.97 16.37 3.46
N VAL A 21 3.11 17.34 2.54
CA VAL A 21 4.28 17.43 1.69
C VAL A 21 5.55 17.66 2.51
N SER A 22 5.51 18.54 3.50
CA SER A 22 6.68 18.82 4.33
C SER A 22 7.12 17.59 5.13
N VAL A 23 6.19 16.82 5.64
CA VAL A 23 6.49 15.57 6.34
C VAL A 23 7.10 14.55 5.38
N TYR A 24 6.49 14.39 4.21
CA TYR A 24 6.98 13.46 3.21
C TYR A 24 8.42 13.77 2.79
N LEU A 25 8.73 15.05 2.55
CA LEU A 25 10.07 15.45 2.16
C LEU A 25 11.13 15.13 3.21
N LYS A 26 10.75 15.14 4.48
CA LYS A 26 11.65 14.75 5.57
C LYS A 26 11.85 13.24 5.66
N ILE A 27 10.86 12.46 5.26
CA ILE A 27 10.87 11.00 5.41
C ILE A 27 11.53 10.31 4.22
N ARG A 28 11.32 10.81 2.99
CA ARG A 28 11.72 10.11 1.77
C ARG A 28 13.22 9.79 1.69
N ASP A 29 14.05 10.64 2.27
CA ASP A 29 15.50 10.44 2.23
C ASP A 29 15.97 9.33 3.16
N LYS A 30 15.20 9.08 4.23
CA LYS A 30 15.50 8.02 5.19
C LYS A 30 14.84 6.69 4.82
N PHE A 31 13.73 6.75 4.11
CA PHE A 31 12.92 5.58 3.76
C PHE A 31 12.64 5.60 2.25
N PRO A 32 13.49 4.94 1.43
CA PRO A 32 13.37 5.01 -0.04
C PRO A 32 12.03 4.55 -0.61
N ASN A 33 11.31 3.70 0.11
CA ASN A 33 10.01 3.18 -0.32
C ASN A 33 8.84 3.95 0.27
N SER A 34 9.04 5.23 0.57
CA SER A 34 7.97 6.06 1.10
C SER A 34 7.06 6.60 0.00
N LEU A 35 5.80 6.84 0.36
CA LEU A 35 4.76 7.30 -0.54
C LEU A 35 3.99 8.45 0.09
N LEU A 36 3.53 9.37 -0.75
CA LEU A 36 2.55 10.39 -0.37
C LEU A 36 1.35 10.23 -1.29
N LEU A 37 0.19 9.97 -0.69
CA LEU A 37 -1.08 9.85 -1.41
C LEU A 37 -2.02 10.92 -0.88
N GLU A 38 -2.45 11.82 -1.74
CA GLU A 38 -3.35 12.91 -1.38
C GLU A 38 -4.69 12.76 -2.06
N SER A 39 -5.75 13.01 -1.31
CA SER A 39 -7.08 13.12 -1.88
C SER A 39 -7.23 14.48 -2.56
N SER A 40 -7.71 14.49 -3.79
CA SER A 40 -7.92 15.71 -4.56
C SER A 40 -9.40 16.14 -4.55
N ASP A 41 -10.06 16.03 -3.42
CA ASP A 41 -11.45 16.46 -3.30
C ASP A 41 -11.51 17.98 -3.23
N TYR A 42 -12.10 18.59 -4.28
CA TYR A 42 -12.23 20.04 -4.40
C TYR A 42 -13.14 20.67 -3.35
N HIS A 43 -13.93 19.88 -2.67
CA HIS A 43 -14.94 20.43 -1.77
C HIS A 43 -14.44 20.60 -0.34
N GLY A 44 -13.14 20.38 -0.09
CA GLY A 44 -12.50 20.69 1.18
C GLY A 44 -13.18 20.07 2.38
N ASN A 45 -13.65 18.85 2.23
CA ASN A 45 -14.50 18.23 3.22
C ASN A 45 -13.71 17.51 4.30
N ASP A 46 -14.39 17.24 5.41
CA ASP A 46 -13.90 16.42 6.51
C ASP A 46 -13.52 15.01 6.08
N ASN A 47 -13.80 14.64 4.82
CA ASN A 47 -13.47 13.34 4.24
C ASN A 47 -12.21 13.36 3.37
N SER A 48 -11.47 14.47 3.35
CA SER A 48 -10.20 14.54 2.63
C SER A 48 -9.08 14.08 3.52
N PHE A 49 -8.33 13.07 3.05
CA PHE A 49 -7.23 12.49 3.80
C PHE A 49 -5.97 12.45 2.95
N SER A 50 -4.83 12.65 3.58
CA SER A 50 -3.54 12.40 2.98
C SER A 50 -2.88 11.24 3.72
N TYR A 51 -2.22 10.36 2.98
CA TYR A 51 -1.52 9.22 3.53
C TYR A 51 -0.03 9.36 3.25
N ILE A 52 0.77 9.22 4.29
CA ILE A 52 2.22 9.15 4.15
C ILE A 52 2.62 7.78 4.66
N CYS A 53 3.16 6.98 3.77
CA CYS A 53 3.52 5.59 4.07
C CYS A 53 5.02 5.43 3.94
N CYS A 54 5.63 4.80 4.90
CA CYS A 54 7.06 4.52 4.89
C CYS A 54 7.33 3.21 5.60
N ASN A 55 8.51 2.65 5.33
CA ASN A 55 8.99 1.45 5.97
C ASN A 55 7.98 0.30 5.90
N PRO A 56 7.63 -0.16 4.68
CA PRO A 56 6.62 -1.20 4.51
C PRO A 56 7.04 -2.49 5.19
N ILE A 57 6.07 -3.20 5.79
CA ILE A 57 6.31 -4.49 6.42
C ILE A 57 6.21 -5.64 5.43
N ALA A 58 5.56 -5.39 4.31
CA ALA A 58 5.39 -6.37 3.23
C ALA A 58 5.20 -5.61 1.93
N SER A 59 5.46 -6.27 0.80
CA SER A 59 5.27 -5.65 -0.49
C SER A 59 4.90 -6.67 -1.56
N ILE A 60 4.18 -6.19 -2.57
CA ILE A 60 3.96 -6.92 -3.81
C ILE A 60 4.33 -5.99 -4.96
N LYS A 61 5.19 -6.47 -5.84
CA LYS A 61 5.70 -5.70 -6.97
C LYS A 61 5.64 -6.54 -8.22
N ILE A 62 5.18 -5.96 -9.32
CA ILE A 62 5.11 -6.62 -10.60
C ILE A 62 5.99 -5.85 -11.57
N GLU A 63 7.03 -6.50 -12.07
CA GLU A 63 8.01 -5.89 -12.95
C GLU A 63 8.62 -6.98 -13.84
N ASN A 64 8.82 -6.67 -15.13
CA ASN A 64 9.43 -7.60 -16.09
C ASN A 64 8.76 -8.97 -16.10
N GLU A 65 7.42 -8.96 -16.12
CA GLU A 65 6.59 -10.17 -16.15
C GLU A 65 6.87 -11.13 -14.98
N THR A 66 7.25 -10.55 -13.84
CA THR A 66 7.53 -11.31 -12.62
C THR A 66 6.82 -10.63 -11.45
N ILE A 67 6.27 -11.46 -10.57
CA ILE A 67 5.66 -10.99 -9.32
C ILE A 67 6.66 -11.22 -8.18
N PHE A 68 6.98 -10.17 -7.45
CA PHE A 68 7.86 -10.21 -6.29
C PHE A 68 7.03 -9.91 -5.05
N LYS A 69 7.04 -10.83 -4.08
CA LYS A 69 6.37 -10.65 -2.80
C LYS A 69 7.37 -10.68 -1.67
N THR A 70 7.25 -9.78 -0.72
CA THR A 70 8.02 -9.83 0.52
C THR A 70 7.06 -9.83 1.70
N TYR A 71 7.45 -10.51 2.77
CA TYR A 71 6.60 -10.76 3.93
C TYR A 71 7.23 -10.25 5.21
N PRO A 72 6.41 -10.01 6.26
CA PRO A 72 6.92 -9.47 7.53
C PRO A 72 7.98 -10.34 8.22
N ASP A 73 7.98 -11.63 7.95
CA ASP A 73 8.97 -12.56 8.53
C ASP A 73 10.31 -12.57 7.80
N GLY A 74 10.47 -11.70 6.80
CA GLY A 74 11.67 -11.64 5.98
C GLY A 74 11.70 -12.60 4.80
N SER A 75 10.69 -13.45 4.67
CA SER A 75 10.60 -14.35 3.51
C SER A 75 10.18 -13.61 2.26
N SER A 76 10.51 -14.16 1.11
CA SER A 76 10.14 -13.60 -0.18
C SER A 76 9.72 -14.69 -1.15
N GLU A 77 8.95 -14.31 -2.15
CA GLU A 77 8.47 -15.21 -3.18
C GLU A 77 8.57 -14.52 -4.54
N LYS A 78 8.95 -15.28 -5.55
CA LYS A 78 9.09 -14.79 -6.92
C LYS A 78 8.31 -15.71 -7.84
N ILE A 79 7.36 -15.15 -8.59
CA ILE A 79 6.48 -15.91 -9.47
C ILE A 79 6.58 -15.33 -10.88
N ALA A 80 6.90 -16.17 -11.87
CA ALA A 80 6.87 -15.76 -13.27
C ALA A 80 5.41 -15.70 -13.74
N ILE A 81 5.08 -14.63 -14.45
CA ILE A 81 3.72 -14.45 -14.97
C ILE A 81 3.58 -15.25 -16.26
N ASP A 82 2.56 -16.10 -16.31
CA ASP A 82 2.20 -16.87 -17.51
C ASP A 82 0.72 -16.68 -17.82
N SER A 83 0.22 -17.39 -18.83
CA SER A 83 -1.17 -17.27 -19.26
C SER A 83 -2.19 -17.75 -18.22
N LYS A 84 -1.75 -18.47 -17.20
CA LYS A 84 -2.61 -19.00 -16.15
C LYS A 84 -2.73 -18.08 -14.94
N ILE A 85 -1.86 -17.08 -14.85
CA ILE A 85 -1.82 -16.17 -13.71
C ILE A 85 -2.83 -15.05 -13.91
N ASN A 86 -3.71 -14.86 -12.93
CA ASN A 86 -4.65 -13.74 -12.87
C ASN A 86 -4.12 -12.74 -11.86
N ILE A 87 -3.63 -11.60 -12.33
CA ILE A 87 -2.99 -10.59 -11.47
C ILE A 87 -3.96 -10.03 -10.40
N PRO A 88 -5.20 -9.64 -10.74
CA PRO A 88 -6.13 -9.20 -9.70
C PRO A 88 -6.34 -10.22 -8.59
N GLU A 89 -6.44 -11.50 -8.92
CA GLU A 89 -6.57 -12.56 -7.92
C GLU A 89 -5.33 -12.68 -7.05
N VAL A 90 -4.14 -12.57 -7.63
CA VAL A 90 -2.88 -12.64 -6.89
C VAL A 90 -2.81 -11.50 -5.87
N ILE A 91 -3.18 -10.30 -6.28
CA ILE A 91 -3.19 -9.13 -5.38
C ILE A 91 -4.21 -9.34 -4.26
N GLN A 92 -5.38 -9.87 -4.58
CA GLN A 92 -6.42 -10.12 -3.59
C GLN A 92 -5.99 -11.19 -2.59
N GLU A 93 -5.38 -12.26 -3.06
CA GLU A 93 -4.86 -13.32 -2.19
C GLU A 93 -3.75 -12.79 -1.28
N PHE A 94 -2.86 -11.98 -1.81
CA PHE A 94 -1.80 -11.36 -1.02
C PHE A 94 -2.39 -10.49 0.10
N SER A 95 -3.35 -9.64 -0.25
CA SER A 95 -4.04 -8.82 0.74
C SER A 95 -4.74 -9.65 1.81
N GLY A 96 -5.32 -10.79 1.41
CA GLY A 96 -6.05 -11.69 2.32
C GLY A 96 -5.16 -12.44 3.29
N GLU A 97 -3.84 -12.47 3.07
CA GLU A 97 -2.90 -13.09 4.00
C GLU A 97 -2.67 -12.25 5.27
N PHE A 98 -3.15 -11.01 5.28
CA PHE A 98 -2.96 -10.08 6.40
C PHE A 98 -4.29 -9.82 7.09
N GLN A 99 -4.28 -9.93 8.41
CA GLN A 99 -5.44 -9.63 9.25
C GLN A 99 -5.06 -8.53 10.23
N SER A 100 -5.95 -7.58 10.42
CA SER A 100 -5.70 -6.44 11.29
C SER A 100 -6.84 -6.25 12.29
N ASP A 101 -6.55 -5.51 13.36
CA ASP A 101 -7.53 -5.17 14.36
C ASP A 101 -8.63 -4.31 13.76
N LYS A 102 -9.86 -4.47 14.24
CA LYS A 102 -10.94 -3.57 13.90
C LYS A 102 -10.77 -2.24 14.63
N ASN A 103 -11.10 -1.16 13.95
CA ASN A 103 -11.06 0.18 14.53
C ASN A 103 -12.19 1.04 13.95
N ASN A 104 -12.39 2.21 14.53
CA ASN A 104 -13.47 3.13 14.16
C ASN A 104 -12.97 4.32 13.34
N PHE A 105 -11.81 4.21 12.70
CA PHE A 105 -11.30 5.29 11.87
C PHE A 105 -12.12 5.43 10.59
N LYS A 106 -12.33 6.66 10.16
CA LYS A 106 -13.01 6.97 8.90
C LYS A 106 -12.13 6.71 7.68
N PHE A 107 -10.85 6.44 7.87
CA PHE A 107 -9.88 6.22 6.82
C PHE A 107 -9.32 4.81 6.91
N ILE A 108 -8.75 4.35 5.80
CA ILE A 108 -8.07 3.06 5.75
C ILE A 108 -6.75 3.18 6.49
N ASN A 109 -6.55 2.36 7.50
CA ASN A 109 -5.31 2.38 8.29
C ASN A 109 -4.44 1.14 8.08
N ASN A 110 -4.97 0.12 7.43
CA ASN A 110 -4.23 -1.07 7.02
C ASN A 110 -4.70 -1.46 5.63
N GLY A 111 -3.76 -1.78 4.77
CA GLY A 111 -4.07 -2.15 3.40
C GLY A 111 -2.84 -2.06 2.52
N LEU A 112 -3.07 -2.14 1.23
CA LEU A 112 -2.02 -1.97 0.24
C LEU A 112 -2.01 -0.53 -0.24
N PHE A 113 -0.85 0.10 -0.16
CA PHE A 113 -0.64 1.47 -0.60
C PHE A 113 0.44 1.46 -1.67
N GLY A 114 0.16 2.07 -2.81
CA GLY A 114 1.12 2.08 -3.90
C GLY A 114 0.51 2.68 -5.17
N TYR A 115 0.99 2.23 -6.31
CA TYR A 115 0.48 2.71 -7.58
C TYR A 115 0.49 1.60 -8.62
N ILE A 116 -0.33 1.81 -9.65
CA ILE A 116 -0.42 0.93 -10.82
C ILE A 116 -0.03 1.77 -12.03
N SER A 117 1.00 1.31 -12.77
CA SER A 117 1.43 2.00 -13.98
C SER A 117 0.43 1.81 -15.10
N TYR A 118 0.48 2.69 -16.11
CA TYR A 118 -0.38 2.58 -17.28
C TYR A 118 -0.21 1.24 -17.99
N ASP A 119 1.01 0.74 -18.07
CA ASP A 119 1.29 -0.54 -18.74
C ASP A 119 0.63 -1.74 -18.06
N ALA A 120 0.24 -1.61 -16.80
CA ALA A 120 -0.40 -2.68 -16.06
C ALA A 120 -1.87 -2.88 -16.43
N VAL A 121 -2.45 -2.00 -17.23
CA VAL A 121 -3.87 -2.10 -17.62
C VAL A 121 -4.18 -3.43 -18.29
N ARG A 122 -3.23 -4.00 -19.02
CA ARG A 122 -3.38 -5.29 -19.71
C ARG A 122 -3.66 -6.45 -18.75
N TYR A 123 -3.33 -6.31 -17.47
CA TYR A 123 -3.59 -7.35 -16.47
C TYR A 123 -5.01 -7.26 -15.90
N PHE A 124 -5.67 -6.14 -16.08
CA PHE A 124 -6.99 -5.88 -15.52
C PHE A 124 -8.08 -5.87 -16.57
N GLU A 125 -7.74 -5.56 -17.82
CA GLU A 125 -8.69 -5.49 -18.93
C GLU A 125 -8.12 -6.20 -20.16
N LYS A 126 -8.99 -6.85 -20.90
CA LYS A 126 -8.65 -7.36 -22.23
C LYS A 126 -8.74 -6.23 -23.23
N ILE A 127 -7.64 -5.93 -23.86
CA ILE A 127 -7.58 -4.92 -24.91
C ILE A 127 -7.48 -5.60 -26.26
#